data_9b2f2cd1f1dd55a7fe3c6f5a0863e461
#
_entry.id   9b2f2cd1f1dd55a7fe3c6f5a0863e461
#
_cell.length_a   1.000
_cell.length_b   1.000
_cell.length_c   1.000
_cell.angle_alpha   90.00
_cell.angle_beta   90.00
_cell.angle_gamma   90.00
#
_symmetry.space_group_name_H-M   'P 1'
#
loop_
_entity.id
_entity.type
_entity.pdbx_description
1 polymer ?
#
loop_
_entity_poly.entity_id
_entity_poly.type
_entity_poly.pdbx_seq_one_letter_code
_entity_poly.pdbx_strand_id
1 'polypeptide(L)'
;MDANEIAKIAQIASALEVSGYPKPGNVHRTRDFDDMEFEDFVISGIVIGDTIREACTDVDVENPQLGKYILQAVGETDRWIKNNTNLGIVMMTTPIAVAAAISDSFDDIRENVKLLMSNTSVDDACDLYDAINIADAGGMGDQDEYDVASDSAKQELRDNNQTMFDVLKISAPWDMLAREMTSDMPAVFEIGYPAYHELKEEKSQCDACVLTFLTILSQVPDTLISRKYGSDEALKISMMTRDLLNIRDAPDFKDRLKEFDDYLFKNKYNPGTTADLTAASIFVSYLKTHFK
;
A
#
# COMPACT_ATOMS: atom_id res chain seq x y z
N MET A 1 15.25 -12.78 -8.56
CA MET A 1 15.19 -13.29 -7.14
C MET A 1 14.25 -14.49 -7.09
N ASP A 2 14.42 -15.43 -6.13
CA ASP A 2 13.53 -16.59 -5.96
C ASP A 2 12.13 -16.18 -5.45
N ALA A 3 11.06 -16.76 -6.03
CA ALA A 3 9.67 -16.47 -5.67
C ALA A 3 9.35 -16.72 -4.18
N ASN A 4 9.94 -17.77 -3.55
CA ASN A 4 9.75 -18.01 -2.12
C ASN A 4 10.41 -16.93 -1.24
N GLU A 5 11.53 -16.39 -1.68
CA GLU A 5 12.23 -15.31 -0.96
C GLU A 5 11.44 -14.00 -1.07
N ILE A 6 10.94 -13.66 -2.26
CA ILE A 6 10.08 -12.49 -2.48
C ILE A 6 8.81 -12.58 -1.62
N ALA A 7 8.13 -13.74 -1.61
CA ALA A 7 6.95 -13.96 -0.78
C ALA A 7 7.22 -13.77 0.72
N LYS A 8 8.34 -14.30 1.23
CA LYS A 8 8.74 -14.08 2.64
C LYS A 8 8.98 -12.60 2.94
N ILE A 9 9.62 -11.88 2.01
CA ILE A 9 9.88 -10.44 2.18
C ILE A 9 8.55 -9.67 2.23
N ALA A 10 7.56 -10.02 1.39
CA ALA A 10 6.23 -9.40 1.44
C ALA A 10 5.52 -9.64 2.79
N GLN A 11 5.57 -10.88 3.30
CA GLN A 11 5.03 -11.22 4.63
C GLN A 11 5.74 -10.45 5.76
N ILE A 12 7.07 -10.35 5.69
CA ILE A 12 7.88 -9.59 6.66
C ILE A 12 7.52 -8.10 6.62
N ALA A 13 7.40 -7.53 5.42
CA ALA A 13 7.08 -6.11 5.26
C ALA A 13 5.71 -5.76 5.85
N SER A 14 4.68 -6.57 5.57
CA SER A 14 3.34 -6.40 6.13
C SER A 14 3.34 -6.51 7.67
N ALA A 15 4.03 -7.51 8.22
CA ALA A 15 4.14 -7.70 9.66
C ALA A 15 4.90 -6.55 10.36
N LEU A 16 5.96 -6.04 9.74
CA LEU A 16 6.73 -4.92 10.30
C LEU A 16 5.95 -3.61 10.24
N GLU A 17 5.18 -3.40 9.17
CA GLU A 17 4.37 -2.20 9.02
C GLU A 17 3.36 -2.08 10.16
N VAL A 18 2.50 -3.08 10.39
CA VAL A 18 1.49 -3.03 11.46
C VAL A 18 2.12 -3.06 12.86
N SER A 19 3.35 -3.59 12.98
CA SER A 19 4.07 -3.65 14.26
C SER A 19 4.68 -2.32 14.69
N GLY A 20 4.80 -1.34 13.80
CA GLY A 20 5.29 0.01 14.12
C GLY A 20 4.33 0.75 15.07
N TYR A 21 4.84 1.33 16.19
CA TYR A 21 3.99 2.05 17.13
C TYR A 21 4.73 3.14 17.92
N PRO A 22 4.05 4.22 18.35
CA PRO A 22 2.71 4.58 17.88
C PRO A 22 2.78 5.03 16.42
N LYS A 23 1.82 4.56 15.64
CA LYS A 23 1.65 4.94 14.23
C LYS A 23 0.41 5.81 14.13
N PRO A 24 0.54 7.13 14.06
CA PRO A 24 -0.54 8.06 14.35
C PRO A 24 -1.81 7.83 13.52
N GLY A 25 -2.92 7.60 14.22
CA GLY A 25 -4.26 7.42 13.65
C GLY A 25 -4.50 6.12 12.89
N ASN A 26 -3.54 5.19 12.89
CA ASN A 26 -3.66 3.89 12.22
C ASN A 26 -3.63 2.74 13.25
N VAL A 27 -4.05 1.53 12.84
CA VAL A 27 -3.93 0.35 13.71
C VAL A 27 -2.47 0.01 13.95
N HIS A 28 -2.14 -0.29 15.17
CA HIS A 28 -0.82 -0.75 15.59
C HIS A 28 -0.90 -1.59 16.87
N ARG A 29 0.17 -2.26 17.26
CA ARG A 29 0.21 -3.25 18.37
C ARG A 29 -0.36 -2.80 19.72
N THR A 30 -0.64 -1.54 19.95
CA THR A 30 -1.20 -0.99 21.19
C THR A 30 -2.49 -0.19 20.96
N ARG A 31 -3.03 -0.25 19.73
CA ARG A 31 -4.27 0.45 19.37
C ARG A 31 -5.02 -0.25 18.26
N ASP A 32 -6.20 -0.71 18.58
CA ASP A 32 -7.16 -1.26 17.64
C ASP A 32 -8.22 -0.23 17.27
N PHE A 33 -9.00 -0.49 16.23
CA PHE A 33 -10.25 0.17 15.95
C PHE A 33 -11.42 -0.72 16.42
N ASP A 34 -12.63 -0.16 16.44
CA ASP A 34 -13.83 -0.91 16.84
C ASP A 34 -14.13 -2.10 15.91
N ASP A 35 -13.67 -2.02 14.66
CA ASP A 35 -13.92 -2.95 13.57
C ASP A 35 -12.66 -3.63 13.02
N MET A 36 -11.45 -3.29 13.51
CA MET A 36 -10.17 -3.83 13.04
C MET A 36 -9.18 -3.98 14.19
N GLU A 37 -8.66 -5.20 14.38
CA GLU A 37 -7.67 -5.51 15.40
C GLU A 37 -6.26 -5.64 14.79
N PHE A 38 -5.25 -5.49 15.62
CA PHE A 38 -3.84 -5.68 15.20
C PHE A 38 -3.61 -7.07 14.58
N GLU A 39 -4.21 -8.10 15.15
CA GLU A 39 -4.11 -9.48 14.72
C GLU A 39 -4.67 -9.70 13.31
N ASP A 40 -5.68 -8.94 12.90
CA ASP A 40 -6.23 -9.00 11.54
C ASP A 40 -5.15 -8.65 10.49
N PHE A 41 -4.37 -7.62 10.75
CA PHE A 41 -3.27 -7.22 9.89
C PHE A 41 -2.11 -8.24 9.89
N VAL A 42 -1.84 -8.86 11.02
CA VAL A 42 -0.83 -9.93 11.11
C VAL A 42 -1.25 -11.14 10.29
N ILE A 43 -2.52 -11.58 10.42
CA ILE A 43 -3.05 -12.71 9.67
C ILE A 43 -3.05 -12.38 8.17
N SER A 44 -3.55 -11.22 7.76
CA SER A 44 -3.59 -10.80 6.36
C SER A 44 -2.19 -10.75 5.74
N GLY A 45 -1.21 -10.22 6.48
CA GLY A 45 0.19 -10.21 6.04
C GLY A 45 0.80 -11.61 5.85
N ILE A 46 0.33 -12.62 6.61
CA ILE A 46 0.78 -14.01 6.47
C ILE A 46 0.14 -14.67 5.26
N VAL A 47 -1.18 -14.53 5.08
CA VAL A 47 -1.92 -15.31 4.06
C VAL A 47 -1.63 -14.88 2.63
N ILE A 48 -1.19 -13.64 2.39
CA ILE A 48 -0.82 -13.18 1.05
C ILE A 48 0.43 -13.88 0.47
N GLY A 49 1.25 -14.52 1.33
CA GLY A 49 2.54 -15.09 0.91
C GLY A 49 2.42 -16.13 -0.20
N ASP A 50 1.41 -17.01 -0.15
CA ASP A 50 1.20 -18.03 -1.17
C ASP A 50 0.83 -17.43 -2.52
N THR A 51 -0.02 -16.39 -2.53
CA THR A 51 -0.40 -15.67 -3.76
C THR A 51 0.77 -14.90 -4.35
N ILE A 52 1.56 -14.20 -3.53
CA ILE A 52 2.76 -13.50 -4.01
C ILE A 52 3.78 -14.48 -4.60
N ARG A 53 3.97 -15.66 -3.98
CA ARG A 53 4.84 -16.70 -4.55
C ARG A 53 4.33 -17.19 -5.90
N GLU A 54 3.02 -17.43 -6.03
CA GLU A 54 2.42 -17.83 -7.30
C GLU A 54 2.60 -16.77 -8.38
N ALA A 55 2.34 -15.50 -8.06
CA ALA A 55 2.51 -14.37 -8.96
C ALA A 55 3.95 -14.22 -9.47
N CYS A 56 4.94 -14.61 -8.66
CA CYS A 56 6.37 -14.55 -9.01
C CYS A 56 6.88 -15.80 -9.75
N THR A 57 6.01 -16.78 -10.03
CA THR A 57 6.40 -18.04 -10.67
C THR A 57 5.93 -18.02 -12.14
N ASP A 58 6.85 -18.32 -13.08
CA ASP A 58 6.55 -18.39 -14.51
C ASP A 58 5.87 -17.11 -15.07
N VAL A 59 6.43 -15.95 -14.74
CA VAL A 59 5.87 -14.63 -15.11
C VAL A 59 5.82 -14.46 -16.62
N ASP A 60 4.63 -14.19 -17.15
CA ASP A 60 4.44 -13.71 -18.53
C ASP A 60 4.41 -12.18 -18.53
N VAL A 61 5.47 -11.57 -19.04
CA VAL A 61 5.62 -10.11 -19.08
C VAL A 61 4.58 -9.42 -19.97
N GLU A 62 4.14 -10.10 -21.05
CA GLU A 62 3.13 -9.58 -21.98
C GLU A 62 1.70 -9.70 -21.43
N ASN A 63 1.49 -10.57 -20.44
CA ASN A 63 0.21 -10.77 -19.75
C ASN A 63 0.44 -11.07 -18.27
N PRO A 64 0.82 -10.08 -17.44
CA PRO A 64 1.29 -10.31 -16.07
C PRO A 64 0.21 -10.72 -15.08
N GLN A 65 -1.07 -10.63 -15.44
CA GLN A 65 -2.22 -11.01 -14.62
C GLN A 65 -2.21 -10.38 -13.21
N LEU A 66 -1.78 -9.12 -13.10
CA LEU A 66 -1.64 -8.44 -11.81
C LEU A 66 -2.98 -8.33 -11.07
N GLY A 67 -4.07 -8.02 -11.79
CA GLY A 67 -5.42 -7.94 -11.23
C GLY A 67 -5.86 -9.26 -10.61
N LYS A 68 -5.63 -10.38 -11.31
CA LYS A 68 -5.91 -11.73 -10.81
C LYS A 68 -5.23 -12.02 -9.47
N TYR A 69 -3.94 -11.71 -9.34
CA TYR A 69 -3.21 -11.96 -8.10
C TYR A 69 -3.61 -11.02 -6.98
N ILE A 70 -3.96 -9.75 -7.30
CA ILE A 70 -4.55 -8.84 -6.33
C ILE A 70 -5.88 -9.41 -5.81
N LEU A 71 -6.77 -9.84 -6.71
CA LEU A 71 -8.05 -10.45 -6.35
C LEU A 71 -7.88 -11.70 -5.50
N GLN A 72 -6.95 -12.58 -5.88
CA GLN A 72 -6.68 -13.82 -5.14
C GLN A 72 -6.18 -13.51 -3.72
N ALA A 73 -5.26 -12.57 -3.55
CA ALA A 73 -4.73 -12.20 -2.23
C ALA A 73 -5.78 -11.56 -1.33
N VAL A 74 -6.64 -10.68 -1.89
CA VAL A 74 -7.77 -10.09 -1.16
C VAL A 74 -8.80 -11.15 -0.79
N GLY A 75 -9.11 -12.07 -1.71
CA GLY A 75 -10.02 -13.18 -1.45
C GLY A 75 -9.53 -14.14 -0.35
N GLU A 76 -8.21 -14.43 -0.31
CA GLU A 76 -7.63 -15.20 0.80
C GLU A 76 -7.72 -14.42 2.12
N THR A 77 -7.49 -13.12 2.12
CA THR A 77 -7.66 -12.30 3.33
C THR A 77 -9.11 -12.32 3.80
N ASP A 78 -10.08 -12.09 2.92
CA ASP A 78 -11.51 -12.11 3.26
C ASP A 78 -11.96 -13.47 3.84
N ARG A 79 -11.41 -14.55 3.34
CA ARG A 79 -11.67 -15.90 3.84
C ARG A 79 -11.33 -16.06 5.33
N TRP A 80 -10.27 -15.37 5.82
CA TRP A 80 -9.78 -15.51 7.18
C TRP A 80 -10.29 -14.43 8.12
N ILE A 81 -10.44 -13.18 7.66
CA ILE A 81 -10.64 -12.00 8.51
C ILE A 81 -11.96 -11.29 8.21
N LYS A 82 -12.43 -11.26 6.97
CA LYS A 82 -13.63 -10.53 6.51
C LYS A 82 -13.59 -9.01 6.78
N ASN A 83 -12.40 -8.43 6.78
CA ASN A 83 -12.15 -7.01 6.88
C ASN A 83 -11.11 -6.58 5.86
N ASN A 84 -11.24 -5.36 5.36
CA ASN A 84 -10.23 -4.78 4.47
C ASN A 84 -9.01 -4.30 5.28
N THR A 85 -8.02 -5.15 5.39
CA THR A 85 -6.76 -4.85 6.09
C THR A 85 -5.58 -4.67 5.16
N ASN A 86 -5.69 -5.08 3.88
CA ASN A 86 -4.50 -5.15 3.03
C ASN A 86 -4.72 -4.94 1.53
N LEU A 87 -5.89 -4.49 1.06
CA LEU A 87 -6.11 -4.22 -0.37
C LEU A 87 -5.00 -3.31 -0.93
N GLY A 88 -4.74 -2.17 -0.29
CA GLY A 88 -3.71 -1.23 -0.74
C GLY A 88 -2.30 -1.82 -0.68
N ILE A 89 -1.98 -2.58 0.39
CA ILE A 89 -0.70 -3.28 0.51
C ILE A 89 -0.50 -4.25 -0.66
N VAL A 90 -1.53 -5.05 -1.01
CA VAL A 90 -1.47 -6.03 -2.09
C VAL A 90 -1.38 -5.34 -3.45
N MET A 91 -2.16 -4.26 -3.67
CA MET A 91 -2.07 -3.45 -4.90
C MET A 91 -0.66 -2.93 -5.13
N MET A 92 0.02 -2.47 -4.08
CA MET A 92 1.38 -1.94 -4.19
C MET A 92 2.43 -3.04 -4.29
N THR A 93 2.32 -4.10 -3.47
CA THR A 93 3.38 -5.12 -3.38
C THR A 93 3.35 -6.11 -4.53
N THR A 94 2.18 -6.44 -5.11
CA THR A 94 2.07 -7.42 -6.22
C THR A 94 2.89 -7.01 -7.45
N PRO A 95 2.74 -5.81 -8.04
CA PRO A 95 3.55 -5.42 -9.21
C PRO A 95 5.04 -5.32 -8.86
N ILE A 96 5.41 -4.87 -7.66
CA ILE A 96 6.82 -4.83 -7.23
C ILE A 96 7.39 -6.24 -7.09
N ALA A 97 6.62 -7.19 -6.55
CA ALA A 97 7.04 -8.58 -6.39
C ALA A 97 7.28 -9.27 -7.73
N VAL A 98 6.33 -9.13 -8.66
CA VAL A 98 6.44 -9.69 -10.01
C VAL A 98 7.62 -9.05 -10.76
N ALA A 99 7.80 -7.73 -10.64
CA ALA A 99 8.97 -7.04 -11.19
C ALA A 99 10.29 -7.57 -10.61
N ALA A 100 10.38 -7.76 -9.30
CA ALA A 100 11.57 -8.31 -8.65
C ALA A 100 11.89 -9.75 -9.11
N ALA A 101 10.88 -10.55 -9.45
CA ALA A 101 11.06 -11.92 -9.94
C ALA A 101 11.74 -11.96 -11.32
N ILE A 102 11.48 -10.98 -12.19
CA ILE A 102 12.03 -10.90 -13.56
C ILE A 102 13.27 -10.00 -13.66
N SER A 103 13.65 -9.29 -12.59
CA SER A 103 14.79 -8.37 -12.60
C SER A 103 16.12 -9.10 -12.39
N ASP A 104 17.13 -8.69 -13.15
CA ASP A 104 18.51 -9.14 -12.99
C ASP A 104 19.23 -8.39 -11.85
N SER A 105 18.83 -7.15 -11.59
CA SER A 105 19.36 -6.31 -10.52
C SER A 105 18.23 -5.56 -9.80
N PHE A 106 18.53 -5.06 -8.61
CA PHE A 106 17.59 -4.22 -7.86
C PHE A 106 17.17 -2.96 -8.65
N ASP A 107 18.10 -2.39 -9.39
CA ASP A 107 17.88 -1.14 -10.11
C ASP A 107 16.89 -1.31 -11.29
N ASP A 108 16.70 -2.55 -11.78
CA ASP A 108 15.75 -2.88 -12.84
C ASP A 108 14.30 -2.97 -12.35
N ILE A 109 14.08 -3.13 -11.02
CA ILE A 109 12.74 -3.38 -10.46
C ILE A 109 11.75 -2.28 -10.86
N ARG A 110 12.14 -1.02 -10.70
CA ARG A 110 11.25 0.12 -10.97
C ARG A 110 10.82 0.20 -12.44
N GLU A 111 11.74 -0.03 -13.36
CA GLU A 111 11.43 -0.07 -14.79
C GLU A 111 10.54 -1.27 -15.14
N ASN A 112 10.79 -2.42 -14.52
CA ASN A 112 9.96 -3.61 -14.71
C ASN A 112 8.55 -3.42 -14.13
N VAL A 113 8.38 -2.70 -13.01
CA VAL A 113 7.04 -2.31 -12.53
C VAL A 113 6.28 -1.53 -13.59
N LYS A 114 6.92 -0.54 -14.20
CA LYS A 114 6.31 0.27 -15.28
C LYS A 114 5.94 -0.59 -16.49
N LEU A 115 6.82 -1.49 -16.91
CA LEU A 115 6.57 -2.41 -18.02
C LEU A 115 5.35 -3.30 -17.73
N LEU A 116 5.32 -3.96 -16.56
CA LEU A 116 4.22 -4.84 -16.16
C LEU A 116 2.90 -4.07 -16.05
N MET A 117 2.90 -2.89 -15.45
CA MET A 117 1.69 -2.05 -15.35
C MET A 117 1.15 -1.67 -16.73
N SER A 118 2.03 -1.35 -17.68
CA SER A 118 1.62 -1.00 -19.06
C SER A 118 1.06 -2.20 -19.84
N ASN A 119 1.39 -3.43 -19.45
CA ASN A 119 0.93 -4.67 -20.08
C ASN A 119 -0.29 -5.30 -19.37
N THR A 120 -0.90 -4.58 -18.42
CA THR A 120 -2.15 -5.05 -17.81
C THR A 120 -3.31 -5.06 -18.80
N SER A 121 -4.24 -5.98 -18.60
CA SER A 121 -5.37 -6.26 -19.47
C SER A 121 -6.69 -5.68 -18.96
N VAL A 122 -7.75 -5.82 -19.75
CA VAL A 122 -9.15 -5.57 -19.33
C VAL A 122 -9.59 -6.56 -18.27
N ASP A 123 -9.11 -7.81 -18.34
CA ASP A 123 -9.43 -8.81 -17.32
C ASP A 123 -8.78 -8.44 -15.98
N ASP A 124 -7.55 -7.90 -15.99
CA ASP A 124 -6.94 -7.34 -14.78
C ASP A 124 -7.77 -6.18 -14.18
N ALA A 125 -8.38 -5.34 -15.01
CA ALA A 125 -9.30 -4.29 -14.52
C ALA A 125 -10.54 -4.87 -13.86
N CYS A 126 -11.14 -5.90 -14.47
CA CYS A 126 -12.30 -6.60 -13.92
C CYS A 126 -11.97 -7.28 -12.59
N ASP A 127 -10.81 -7.91 -12.49
CA ASP A 127 -10.33 -8.59 -11.28
C ASP A 127 -10.01 -7.58 -10.17
N LEU A 128 -9.41 -6.44 -10.50
CA LEU A 128 -9.20 -5.34 -9.55
C LEU A 128 -10.52 -4.82 -8.99
N TYR A 129 -11.56 -4.66 -9.84
CA TYR A 129 -12.88 -4.24 -9.39
C TYR A 129 -13.51 -5.26 -8.44
N ASP A 130 -13.36 -6.57 -8.73
CA ASP A 130 -13.80 -7.61 -7.81
C ASP A 130 -13.04 -7.55 -6.46
N ALA A 131 -11.73 -7.31 -6.50
CA ALA A 131 -10.94 -7.17 -5.29
C ALA A 131 -11.39 -5.97 -4.43
N ILE A 132 -11.65 -4.82 -5.06
CA ILE A 132 -12.14 -3.62 -4.38
C ILE A 132 -13.52 -3.87 -3.74
N ASN A 133 -14.42 -4.55 -4.46
CA ASN A 133 -15.75 -4.88 -3.96
C ASN A 133 -15.71 -5.91 -2.82
N ILE A 134 -14.85 -6.94 -2.87
CA ILE A 134 -14.65 -7.89 -1.76
C ILE A 134 -14.11 -7.16 -0.54
N ALA A 135 -13.16 -6.26 -0.73
CA ALA A 135 -12.54 -5.51 0.36
C ALA A 135 -13.49 -4.46 0.99
N ASP A 136 -14.64 -4.17 0.38
CA ASP A 136 -15.54 -3.08 0.78
C ASP A 136 -14.78 -1.77 1.04
N ALA A 137 -13.95 -1.38 0.07
CA ALA A 137 -13.03 -0.26 0.21
C ALA A 137 -13.79 1.06 0.38
N GLY A 138 -13.74 1.62 1.58
CA GLY A 138 -14.49 2.82 1.95
C GLY A 138 -14.03 4.09 1.23
N GLY A 139 -14.98 5.00 0.99
CA GLY A 139 -14.68 6.35 0.48
C GLY A 139 -14.41 6.42 -1.03
N MET A 140 -14.86 5.43 -1.81
CA MET A 140 -14.69 5.44 -3.27
C MET A 140 -15.54 6.54 -3.95
N GLY A 141 -16.69 6.87 -3.39
CA GLY A 141 -17.64 7.83 -3.97
C GLY A 141 -18.32 7.30 -5.24
N ASP A 142 -19.38 7.94 -5.66
CA ASP A 142 -20.05 7.64 -6.94
C ASP A 142 -19.26 8.28 -8.09
N GLN A 143 -19.04 7.55 -9.17
CA GLN A 143 -18.37 8.02 -10.38
C GLN A 143 -19.34 8.01 -11.55
N ASP A 144 -19.25 9.00 -12.45
CA ASP A 144 -20.11 9.08 -13.64
C ASP A 144 -19.82 7.98 -14.66
N GLU A 145 -18.56 7.51 -14.73
CA GLU A 145 -18.08 6.45 -15.64
C GLU A 145 -17.18 5.49 -14.87
N TYR A 146 -17.26 4.21 -15.23
CA TYR A 146 -16.42 3.15 -14.65
C TYR A 146 -16.54 3.05 -13.12
N ASP A 147 -17.73 3.30 -12.58
CA ASP A 147 -17.98 3.20 -11.14
C ASP A 147 -17.85 1.76 -10.68
N VAL A 148 -16.89 1.52 -9.82
CA VAL A 148 -16.54 0.18 -9.28
C VAL A 148 -17.72 -0.50 -8.59
N ALA A 149 -18.65 0.26 -8.02
CA ALA A 149 -19.85 -0.24 -7.36
C ALA A 149 -21.02 -0.53 -8.33
N SER A 150 -20.90 -0.17 -9.61
CA SER A 150 -21.95 -0.40 -10.61
C SER A 150 -21.97 -1.84 -11.10
N ASP A 151 -23.16 -2.44 -11.21
CA ASP A 151 -23.38 -3.75 -11.83
C ASP A 151 -22.92 -3.79 -13.29
N SER A 152 -22.93 -2.66 -14.01
CA SER A 152 -22.48 -2.54 -15.41
C SER A 152 -20.99 -2.27 -15.57
N ALA A 153 -20.26 -1.97 -14.49
CA ALA A 153 -18.87 -1.52 -14.55
C ALA A 153 -17.97 -2.43 -15.42
N LYS A 154 -18.00 -3.73 -15.18
CA LYS A 154 -17.18 -4.70 -15.93
C LYS A 154 -17.56 -4.78 -17.41
N GLN A 155 -18.84 -4.61 -17.74
CA GLN A 155 -19.28 -4.57 -19.13
C GLN A 155 -18.78 -3.30 -19.80
N GLU A 156 -18.82 -2.15 -19.13
CA GLU A 156 -18.26 -0.90 -19.62
C GLU A 156 -16.75 -0.99 -19.86
N LEU A 157 -16.00 -1.65 -18.95
CA LEU A 157 -14.57 -1.90 -19.13
C LEU A 157 -14.30 -2.71 -20.42
N ARG A 158 -15.06 -3.79 -20.64
CA ARG A 158 -14.92 -4.65 -21.83
C ARG A 158 -15.32 -3.93 -23.10
N ASP A 159 -16.45 -3.22 -23.10
CA ASP A 159 -16.97 -2.51 -24.28
C ASP A 159 -16.04 -1.40 -24.74
N ASN A 160 -15.36 -0.72 -23.78
CA ASN A 160 -14.42 0.36 -24.04
C ASN A 160 -12.94 -0.08 -24.04
N ASN A 161 -12.68 -1.38 -23.89
CA ASN A 161 -11.32 -1.96 -23.85
C ASN A 161 -10.40 -1.27 -22.83
N GLN A 162 -10.94 -0.95 -21.63
CA GLN A 162 -10.17 -0.27 -20.58
C GLN A 162 -9.36 -1.28 -19.78
N THR A 163 -8.03 -1.15 -19.81
CA THR A 163 -7.11 -1.96 -19.03
C THR A 163 -7.06 -1.51 -17.56
N MET A 164 -6.45 -2.33 -16.69
CA MET A 164 -6.23 -1.94 -15.29
C MET A 164 -5.43 -0.62 -15.21
N PHE A 165 -4.41 -0.46 -16.06
CA PHE A 165 -3.63 0.77 -16.10
C PHE A 165 -4.47 1.99 -16.51
N ASP A 166 -5.41 1.83 -17.44
CA ASP A 166 -6.26 2.93 -17.89
C ASP A 166 -7.23 3.38 -16.79
N VAL A 167 -7.90 2.46 -16.10
CA VAL A 167 -8.82 2.82 -15.01
C VAL A 167 -8.10 3.41 -13.79
N LEU A 168 -6.88 2.95 -13.50
CA LEU A 168 -6.04 3.56 -12.47
C LEU A 168 -5.61 4.98 -12.85
N LYS A 169 -5.35 5.28 -14.12
CA LYS A 169 -5.10 6.66 -14.58
C LYS A 169 -6.30 7.58 -14.35
N ILE A 170 -7.51 7.09 -14.50
CA ILE A 170 -8.73 7.87 -14.24
C ILE A 170 -8.76 8.27 -12.76
N SER A 171 -8.48 7.35 -11.84
CA SER A 171 -8.52 7.59 -10.40
C SER A 171 -7.27 8.24 -9.81
N ALA A 172 -6.13 8.24 -10.51
CA ALA A 172 -4.86 8.82 -10.05
C ALA A 172 -4.93 10.29 -9.55
N PRO A 173 -5.80 11.19 -10.08
CA PRO A 173 -5.92 12.54 -9.55
C PRO A 173 -6.36 12.62 -8.07
N TRP A 174 -7.12 11.66 -7.58
CA TRP A 174 -7.67 11.66 -6.21
C TRP A 174 -7.31 10.43 -5.39
N ASP A 175 -6.74 9.39 -5.99
CA ASP A 175 -6.27 8.19 -5.30
C ASP A 175 -4.75 8.02 -5.44
N MET A 176 -4.06 8.00 -4.30
CA MET A 176 -2.60 7.94 -4.28
C MET A 176 -2.06 6.59 -4.71
N LEU A 177 -2.74 5.49 -4.39
CA LEU A 177 -2.30 4.16 -4.83
C LEU A 177 -2.40 4.04 -6.35
N ALA A 178 -3.48 4.51 -6.94
CA ALA A 178 -3.64 4.58 -8.38
C ALA A 178 -2.56 5.47 -9.04
N ARG A 179 -2.23 6.61 -8.40
CA ARG A 179 -1.14 7.49 -8.85
C ARG A 179 0.20 6.78 -8.81
N GLU A 180 0.52 6.11 -7.72
CA GLU A 180 1.76 5.33 -7.59
C GLU A 180 1.88 4.29 -8.72
N MET A 181 0.85 3.48 -8.89
CA MET A 181 0.84 2.41 -9.89
C MET A 181 0.91 2.92 -11.34
N THR A 182 0.56 4.17 -11.60
CA THR A 182 0.56 4.77 -12.95
C THR A 182 1.69 5.78 -13.18
N SER A 183 2.54 6.04 -12.18
CA SER A 183 3.66 7.00 -12.27
C SER A 183 4.98 6.46 -11.69
N ASP A 184 5.25 5.17 -11.84
CA ASP A 184 6.50 4.52 -11.44
C ASP A 184 6.78 4.58 -9.92
N MET A 185 5.73 4.64 -9.09
CA MET A 185 5.74 4.57 -7.63
C MET A 185 6.70 5.56 -6.93
N PRO A 186 6.61 6.88 -7.20
CA PRO A 186 7.56 7.85 -6.66
C PRO A 186 7.55 7.96 -5.13
N ALA A 187 6.39 7.87 -4.45
CA ALA A 187 6.38 7.94 -2.99
C ALA A 187 7.04 6.72 -2.35
N VAL A 188 6.89 5.54 -2.97
CA VAL A 188 7.57 4.32 -2.50
C VAL A 188 9.07 4.40 -2.76
N PHE A 189 9.51 4.63 -4.02
CA PHE A 189 10.92 4.52 -4.40
C PHE A 189 11.77 5.74 -4.06
N GLU A 190 11.19 6.95 -3.98
CA GLU A 190 11.96 8.19 -3.77
C GLU A 190 11.81 8.78 -2.36
N ILE A 191 10.75 8.38 -1.62
CA ILE A 191 10.51 8.89 -0.26
C ILE A 191 10.62 7.76 0.76
N GLY A 192 9.73 6.76 0.69
CA GLY A 192 9.58 5.77 1.74
C GLY A 192 10.72 4.76 1.81
N TYR A 193 11.08 4.12 0.68
CA TYR A 193 12.19 3.17 0.64
C TYR A 193 13.52 3.78 1.11
N PRO A 194 13.99 4.94 0.59
CA PRO A 194 15.24 5.53 1.07
C PRO A 194 15.20 5.83 2.56
N ALA A 195 14.10 6.40 3.06
CA ALA A 195 13.93 6.71 4.48
C ALA A 195 14.02 5.45 5.35
N TYR A 196 13.27 4.39 5.00
CA TYR A 196 13.31 3.15 5.79
C TYR A 196 14.68 2.45 5.71
N HIS A 197 15.28 2.43 4.52
CA HIS A 197 16.56 1.76 4.30
C HIS A 197 17.70 2.38 5.11
N GLU A 198 17.72 3.70 5.22
CA GLU A 198 18.67 4.44 6.07
C GLU A 198 18.35 4.25 7.56
N LEU A 199 17.09 4.47 7.95
CA LEU A 199 16.67 4.42 9.35
C LEU A 199 16.88 3.06 10.01
N LYS A 200 16.68 1.94 9.29
CA LYS A 200 16.84 0.60 9.87
C LYS A 200 18.27 0.25 10.26
N GLU A 201 19.28 0.96 9.72
CA GLU A 201 20.68 0.75 10.09
C GLU A 201 21.03 1.39 11.45
N GLU A 202 20.27 2.42 11.87
CA GLU A 202 20.55 3.19 13.06
C GLU A 202 19.50 3.05 14.17
N LYS A 203 18.29 2.66 13.82
CA LYS A 203 17.12 2.60 14.71
C LYS A 203 16.59 1.18 14.87
N SER A 204 15.69 0.98 15.82
CA SER A 204 14.90 -0.24 15.89
C SER A 204 13.98 -0.36 14.67
N GLN A 205 13.59 -1.60 14.28
CA GLN A 205 12.62 -1.82 13.20
C GLN A 205 11.31 -1.04 13.42
N CYS A 206 10.87 -0.97 14.68
CA CYS A 206 9.68 -0.22 15.07
C CYS A 206 9.86 1.28 14.82
N ASP A 207 10.95 1.89 15.31
CA ASP A 207 11.21 3.32 15.12
C ASP A 207 11.43 3.65 13.63
N ALA A 208 12.13 2.78 12.88
CA ALA A 208 12.32 2.95 11.44
C ALA A 208 10.99 2.94 10.70
N CYS A 209 10.08 2.02 11.01
CA CYS A 209 8.74 1.95 10.44
C CYS A 209 7.96 3.24 10.73
N VAL A 210 7.88 3.66 11.99
CA VAL A 210 7.13 4.87 12.41
C VAL A 210 7.70 6.13 11.76
N LEU A 211 9.01 6.30 11.75
CA LEU A 211 9.64 7.48 11.13
C LEU A 211 9.45 7.48 9.60
N THR A 212 9.45 6.33 8.95
CA THR A 212 9.13 6.23 7.52
C THR A 212 7.69 6.62 7.24
N PHE A 213 6.74 6.09 8.02
CA PHE A 213 5.33 6.48 7.95
C PHE A 213 5.16 8.00 8.10
N LEU A 214 5.77 8.60 9.10
CA LEU A 214 5.73 10.05 9.30
C LEU A 214 6.40 10.80 8.13
N THR A 215 7.51 10.28 7.59
CA THR A 215 8.20 10.91 6.45
C THR A 215 7.30 10.93 5.22
N ILE A 216 6.62 9.85 4.90
CA ILE A 216 5.65 9.79 3.79
C ILE A 216 4.50 10.77 4.07
N LEU A 217 3.83 10.65 5.22
CA LEU A 217 2.66 11.47 5.57
C LEU A 217 2.98 12.98 5.57
N SER A 218 4.20 13.37 5.94
CA SER A 218 4.62 14.78 5.95
C SER A 218 4.77 15.40 4.56
N GLN A 219 4.98 14.56 3.52
CA GLN A 219 5.24 15.01 2.15
C GLN A 219 4.04 14.74 1.23
N VAL A 220 3.28 13.70 1.53
CA VAL A 220 2.16 13.22 0.71
C VAL A 220 0.90 13.23 1.57
N PRO A 221 -0.06 14.13 1.29
CA PRO A 221 -1.36 14.12 1.98
C PRO A 221 -2.09 12.81 1.74
N ASP A 222 -2.56 12.18 2.82
CA ASP A 222 -3.21 10.87 2.76
C ASP A 222 -4.55 10.92 2.02
N THR A 223 -4.72 10.07 1.00
CA THR A 223 -5.92 10.12 0.15
C THR A 223 -7.14 9.44 0.78
N LEU A 224 -6.98 8.53 1.73
CA LEU A 224 -8.11 8.02 2.51
C LEU A 224 -8.71 9.13 3.40
N ILE A 225 -7.86 9.94 4.03
CA ILE A 225 -8.31 11.12 4.77
C ILE A 225 -8.92 12.14 3.83
N SER A 226 -8.28 12.40 2.68
CA SER A 226 -8.79 13.35 1.69
C SER A 226 -10.19 12.98 1.18
N ARG A 227 -10.44 11.70 0.89
CA ARG A 227 -11.74 11.21 0.45
C ARG A 227 -12.83 11.32 1.53
N LYS A 228 -12.48 11.09 2.80
CA LYS A 228 -13.46 11.10 3.90
C LYS A 228 -13.71 12.48 4.49
N TYR A 229 -12.72 13.36 4.50
CA TYR A 229 -12.75 14.62 5.25
C TYR A 229 -12.36 15.85 4.43
N GLY A 230 -11.96 15.66 3.18
CA GLY A 230 -11.53 16.73 2.28
C GLY A 230 -10.00 16.92 2.23
N SER A 231 -9.55 17.48 1.11
CA SER A 231 -8.11 17.69 0.84
C SER A 231 -7.44 18.67 1.82
N ASP A 232 -8.18 19.66 2.29
CA ASP A 232 -7.65 20.65 3.25
C ASP A 232 -7.29 20.00 4.60
N GLU A 233 -8.10 19.03 5.07
CA GLU A 233 -7.82 18.34 6.31
C GLU A 233 -6.64 17.36 6.14
N ALA A 234 -6.55 16.66 5.01
CA ALA A 234 -5.39 15.82 4.70
C ALA A 234 -4.10 16.63 4.64
N LEU A 235 -4.13 17.82 4.00
CA LEU A 235 -2.99 18.72 3.95
C LEU A 235 -2.59 19.24 5.34
N LYS A 236 -3.56 19.63 6.16
CA LYS A 236 -3.33 20.06 7.55
C LYS A 236 -2.62 18.97 8.37
N ILE A 237 -3.06 17.71 8.25
CA ILE A 237 -2.43 16.59 8.93
C ILE A 237 -0.99 16.39 8.45
N SER A 238 -0.72 16.50 7.14
CA SER A 238 0.65 16.46 6.60
C SER A 238 1.53 17.58 7.16
N MET A 239 1.00 18.78 7.31
CA MET A 239 1.73 19.90 7.92
C MET A 239 2.03 19.64 9.41
N MET A 240 1.05 19.15 10.18
CA MET A 240 1.25 18.76 11.59
C MET A 240 2.30 17.65 11.73
N THR A 241 2.29 16.68 10.80
CA THR A 241 3.29 15.62 10.77
C THR A 241 4.69 16.16 10.48
N ARG A 242 4.81 17.13 9.57
CA ARG A 242 6.08 17.81 9.28
C ARG A 242 6.63 18.55 10.50
N ASP A 243 5.76 19.26 11.21
CA ASP A 243 6.15 19.97 12.44
C ASP A 243 6.63 18.99 13.51
N LEU A 244 5.95 17.85 13.66
CA LEU A 244 6.36 16.77 14.56
C LEU A 244 7.73 16.18 14.17
N LEU A 245 7.99 15.93 12.90
CA LEU A 245 9.28 15.42 12.42
C LEU A 245 10.42 16.41 12.64
N ASN A 246 10.18 17.72 12.59
CA ASN A 246 11.20 18.73 12.86
C ASN A 246 11.75 18.66 14.29
N ILE A 247 11.01 18.06 15.22
CA ILE A 247 11.44 17.87 16.62
C ILE A 247 11.80 16.43 16.96
N ARG A 248 12.02 15.55 15.96
CA ARG A 248 12.25 14.10 16.15
C ARG A 248 13.40 13.74 17.09
N ASP A 249 14.37 14.64 17.24
CA ASP A 249 15.54 14.46 18.13
C ASP A 249 15.35 15.14 19.51
N ALA A 250 14.20 15.77 19.75
CA ALA A 250 13.89 16.41 21.03
C ALA A 250 13.52 15.35 22.09
N PRO A 251 13.82 15.61 23.38
CA PRO A 251 13.55 14.67 24.46
C PRO A 251 12.07 14.32 24.63
N ASP A 252 11.16 15.23 24.27
CA ASP A 252 9.70 15.07 24.36
C ASP A 252 9.05 14.53 23.07
N PHE A 253 9.83 14.15 22.07
CA PHE A 253 9.29 13.66 20.79
C PHE A 253 8.31 12.49 20.97
N LYS A 254 8.63 11.50 21.82
CA LYS A 254 7.77 10.33 22.05
C LYS A 254 6.43 10.71 22.67
N ASP A 255 6.42 11.67 23.56
CA ASP A 255 5.18 12.17 24.18
C ASP A 255 4.33 12.92 23.14
N ARG A 256 4.94 13.78 22.34
CA ARG A 256 4.29 14.48 21.23
C ARG A 256 3.75 13.54 20.16
N LEU A 257 4.49 12.50 19.84
CA LEU A 257 4.06 11.48 18.89
C LEU A 257 2.79 10.75 19.39
N LYS A 258 2.75 10.44 20.68
CA LYS A 258 1.57 9.82 21.30
C LYS A 258 0.38 10.79 21.35
N GLU A 259 0.60 12.06 21.69
CA GLU A 259 -0.45 13.09 21.65
C GLU A 259 -1.03 13.24 20.23
N PHE A 260 -0.18 13.17 19.20
CA PHE A 260 -0.59 13.23 17.81
C PHE A 260 -1.39 11.99 17.38
N ASP A 261 -0.96 10.80 17.81
CA ASP A 261 -1.71 9.56 17.61
C ASP A 261 -3.10 9.65 18.26
N ASP A 262 -3.18 10.08 19.52
CA ASP A 262 -4.45 10.28 20.24
C ASP A 262 -5.36 11.31 19.53
N TYR A 263 -4.77 12.38 19.00
CA TYR A 263 -5.51 13.38 18.23
C TYR A 263 -6.11 12.81 16.94
N LEU A 264 -5.34 12.09 16.14
CA LEU A 264 -5.83 11.49 14.89
C LEU A 264 -6.88 10.41 15.18
N PHE A 265 -6.65 9.56 16.15
CA PHE A 265 -7.58 8.50 16.56
C PHE A 265 -8.93 9.07 17.02
N LYS A 266 -8.91 10.08 17.90
CA LYS A 266 -10.12 10.74 18.42
C LYS A 266 -10.96 11.36 17.30
N ASN A 267 -10.33 11.89 16.27
CA ASN A 267 -10.99 12.51 15.12
C ASN A 267 -11.29 11.50 13.98
N LYS A 268 -10.97 10.22 14.17
CA LYS A 268 -11.10 9.14 13.18
C LYS A 268 -10.31 9.40 11.88
N TYR A 269 -9.23 10.15 11.98
CA TYR A 269 -8.32 10.38 10.86
C TYR A 269 -7.35 9.20 10.75
N ASN A 270 -7.65 8.30 9.81
CA ASN A 270 -6.82 7.12 9.54
C ASN A 270 -5.98 7.32 8.28
N PRO A 271 -4.66 7.51 8.39
CA PRO A 271 -3.78 7.60 7.24
C PRO A 271 -3.49 6.21 6.64
N GLY A 272 -4.55 5.53 6.15
CA GLY A 272 -4.45 4.16 5.65
C GLY A 272 -3.63 4.06 4.37
N THR A 273 -3.77 5.01 3.44
CA THR A 273 -2.94 5.04 2.23
C THR A 273 -1.45 5.18 2.57
N THR A 274 -1.12 5.98 3.59
CA THR A 274 0.26 6.13 4.07
C THR A 274 0.80 4.83 4.66
N ALA A 275 -0.04 4.04 5.33
CA ALA A 275 0.32 2.71 5.83
C ALA A 275 0.64 1.75 4.67
N ASP A 276 -0.17 1.73 3.61
CA ASP A 276 0.07 0.91 2.41
C ASP A 276 1.41 1.26 1.74
N LEU A 277 1.68 2.57 1.58
CA LEU A 277 2.96 3.06 1.04
C LEU A 277 4.15 2.72 1.94
N THR A 278 3.94 2.72 3.26
CA THR A 278 4.98 2.32 4.22
C THR A 278 5.31 0.84 4.11
N ALA A 279 4.29 -0.03 4.01
CA ALA A 279 4.49 -1.47 3.80
C ALA A 279 5.25 -1.75 2.50
N ALA A 280 4.87 -1.10 1.38
CA ALA A 280 5.56 -1.21 0.10
C ALA A 280 7.02 -0.72 0.19
N SER A 281 7.27 0.36 0.93
CA SER A 281 8.62 0.92 1.14
C SER A 281 9.52 -0.02 1.94
N ILE A 282 8.98 -0.64 2.99
CA ILE A 282 9.65 -1.70 3.75
C ILE A 282 9.96 -2.88 2.83
N PHE A 283 9.00 -3.31 2.01
CA PHE A 283 9.17 -4.39 1.06
C PHE A 283 10.34 -4.12 0.10
N VAL A 284 10.38 -2.95 -0.54
CA VAL A 284 11.46 -2.52 -1.44
C VAL A 284 12.82 -2.50 -0.71
N SER A 285 12.86 -2.02 0.53
CA SER A 285 14.09 -2.00 1.33
C SER A 285 14.64 -3.40 1.63
N TYR A 286 13.77 -4.37 1.88
CA TYR A 286 14.18 -5.77 2.07
C TYR A 286 14.59 -6.42 0.76
N LEU A 287 13.89 -6.14 -0.35
CA LEU A 287 14.34 -6.57 -1.68
C LEU A 287 15.77 -6.09 -1.97
N LYS A 288 16.07 -4.79 -1.74
CA LYS A 288 17.43 -4.25 -1.91
C LYS A 288 18.47 -4.99 -1.10
N THR A 289 18.15 -5.33 0.14
CA THR A 289 19.09 -6.04 1.03
C THR A 289 19.37 -7.48 0.57
N HIS A 290 18.38 -8.15 -0.03
CA HIS A 290 18.44 -9.56 -0.44
C HIS A 290 18.72 -9.76 -1.93
N PHE A 291 18.70 -8.71 -2.75
CA PHE A 291 19.10 -8.77 -4.16
C PHE A 291 20.62 -8.99 -4.22
N LYS A 292 21.03 -10.09 -4.86
CA LYS A 292 22.46 -10.48 -4.98
C LYS A 292 23.05 -9.93 -6.27
#